data_66afdad3bb6e5dadc57fd6d53688c1c5
#
_entry.id   66afdad3bb6e5dadc57fd6d53688c1c5
#
_cell.length_a   1.000
_cell.length_b   1.000
_cell.length_c   1.000
_cell.angle_alpha   90.00
_cell.angle_beta   90.00
_cell.angle_gamma   90.00
#
_symmetry.space_group_name_H-M   'P 1'
#
loop_
_entity.id
_entity.type
_entity.pdbx_description
1 polymer ?
#
loop_
_entity_poly.entity_id
_entity_poly.type
_entity_poly.pdbx_seq_one_letter_code
_entity_poly.pdbx_strand_id
1 'polypeptide(L)'
;ITKQIQREVEEQLFSRTGVFKPWQFRKGYTKSVLLDTVLEDIYIYWNEPAKLRPGFKVEDMVVTVPSIFYKIDGQYCSIAENQKILKYCLNTPNTLFFNGGNISRDISLSNDMFELMFCQLSDGTFDVEEIKKSRVYTLGKYNEELQDLLLNKFNQFIKENKILKMSFDKKLSLKLLALILYLNESIIRIIDNFDFVFSIPKIVIYLNGEDTINEWMVILLCYLHNIGIDIVIFNPSGSFNINKYIKEDKIVINRLEEMRYDCKFDEIINYKQSFFSRIMNK
;
A
#
# COMPACT_ATOMS: atom_id res chain seq x y z
N ILE A 1 -19.82 -12.07 27.57
CA ILE A 1 -18.52 -11.36 27.63
C ILE A 1 -18.08 -10.99 26.22
N THR A 2 -18.05 -11.91 25.25
CA THR A 2 -17.52 -11.65 23.88
C THR A 2 -18.36 -10.62 23.12
N LYS A 3 -19.69 -10.70 23.17
CA LYS A 3 -20.58 -9.72 22.51
C LYS A 3 -20.51 -8.32 23.12
N GLN A 4 -20.28 -8.23 24.43
CA GLN A 4 -20.14 -6.95 25.12
C GLN A 4 -18.82 -6.26 24.74
N ILE A 5 -17.73 -7.01 24.69
CA ILE A 5 -16.41 -6.50 24.25
C ILE A 5 -16.48 -6.06 22.78
N GLN A 6 -17.14 -6.84 21.93
CA GLN A 6 -17.32 -6.47 20.52
C GLN A 6 -18.07 -5.15 20.39
N ARG A 7 -19.14 -4.96 21.14
CA ARG A 7 -19.92 -3.72 21.15
C ARG A 7 -19.12 -2.52 21.66
N GLU A 8 -18.37 -2.69 22.74
CA GLU A 8 -17.48 -1.65 23.26
C GLU A 8 -16.40 -1.24 22.26
N VAL A 9 -15.83 -2.21 21.54
CA VAL A 9 -14.86 -1.96 20.47
C VAL A 9 -15.49 -1.23 19.30
N GLU A 10 -16.67 -1.66 18.85
CA GLU A 10 -17.43 -0.98 17.80
C GLU A 10 -17.75 0.46 18.20
N GLU A 11 -18.23 0.70 19.43
CA GLU A 11 -18.52 2.04 19.95
C GLU A 11 -17.27 2.92 19.97
N GLN A 12 -16.10 2.39 20.34
CA GLN A 12 -14.84 3.12 20.32
C GLN A 12 -14.36 3.39 18.91
N LEU A 13 -14.42 2.40 18.01
CA LEU A 13 -14.04 2.54 16.60
C LEU A 13 -14.86 3.58 15.86
N PHE A 14 -16.11 3.79 16.27
CA PHE A 14 -17.01 4.77 15.67
C PHE A 14 -17.07 6.09 16.46
N SER A 15 -16.36 6.22 17.59
CA SER A 15 -16.26 7.48 18.33
C SER A 15 -15.49 8.52 17.54
N ARG A 16 -15.95 9.77 17.57
CA ARG A 16 -15.32 10.88 16.83
C ARG A 16 -14.00 11.38 17.44
N THR A 17 -13.63 10.91 18.61
CA THR A 17 -12.58 11.51 19.44
C THR A 17 -11.36 10.63 19.68
N GLY A 18 -11.32 9.39 19.20
CA GLY A 18 -10.23 8.47 19.50
C GLY A 18 -9.35 8.18 18.29
N VAL A 19 -8.06 8.47 18.39
CA VAL A 19 -7.04 7.80 17.58
C VAL A 19 -6.99 6.36 18.07
N PHE A 20 -7.70 5.49 17.38
CA PHE A 20 -7.82 4.09 17.76
C PHE A 20 -7.06 3.22 16.76
N LYS A 21 -6.02 2.57 17.24
CA LYS A 21 -5.23 1.65 16.43
C LYS A 21 -5.61 0.21 16.80
N PRO A 22 -6.29 -0.56 15.94
CA PRO A 22 -6.79 -1.90 16.27
C PRO A 22 -5.73 -2.88 16.76
N TRP A 23 -4.48 -2.75 16.27
CA TRP A 23 -3.38 -3.61 16.72
C TRP A 23 -3.00 -3.42 18.19
N GLN A 24 -3.34 -2.28 18.81
CA GLN A 24 -3.12 -2.06 20.24
C GLN A 24 -3.90 -3.04 21.11
N PHE A 25 -4.95 -3.66 20.59
CA PHE A 25 -5.71 -4.68 21.31
C PHE A 25 -5.14 -6.08 21.17
N ARG A 26 -4.61 -6.46 20.00
CA ARG A 26 -4.14 -7.82 19.72
C ARG A 26 -3.08 -7.89 18.64
N LYS A 27 -1.99 -7.13 18.74
CA LYS A 27 -0.79 -7.36 17.91
C LYS A 27 -1.06 -7.55 16.39
N GLY A 28 -1.86 -6.69 15.78
CA GLY A 28 -2.00 -6.65 14.34
C GLY A 28 -3.19 -7.40 13.73
N TYR A 29 -4.30 -7.55 14.42
CA TYR A 29 -5.53 -8.16 13.89
C TYR A 29 -6.27 -7.23 12.93
N THR A 30 -5.65 -7.02 11.79
CA THR A 30 -6.25 -6.32 10.65
C THR A 30 -6.22 -7.22 9.42
N LYS A 31 -7.17 -7.04 8.53
CA LYS A 31 -7.25 -7.75 7.25
C LYS A 31 -7.55 -6.74 6.16
N SER A 32 -6.67 -6.67 5.16
CA SER A 32 -6.97 -5.92 3.95
C SER A 32 -7.74 -6.79 2.97
N VAL A 33 -8.72 -6.21 2.29
CA VAL A 33 -9.44 -6.81 1.17
C VAL A 33 -9.42 -5.83 0.00
N LEU A 34 -9.26 -6.34 -1.22
CA LEU A 34 -9.29 -5.50 -2.41
C LEU A 34 -10.69 -4.89 -2.57
N LEU A 35 -10.75 -3.58 -2.71
CA LEU A 35 -11.94 -2.88 -3.13
C LEU A 35 -12.02 -2.96 -4.66
N ASP A 36 -12.76 -3.95 -5.16
CA ASP A 36 -12.96 -4.18 -6.59
C ASP A 36 -14.07 -3.26 -7.10
N THR A 37 -13.69 -2.21 -7.83
CA THR A 37 -14.62 -1.21 -8.36
C THR A 37 -14.03 -0.57 -9.63
N VAL A 38 -14.81 0.25 -10.33
CA VAL A 38 -14.39 0.93 -11.55
C VAL A 38 -13.53 2.17 -11.24
N LEU A 39 -12.77 2.63 -12.25
CA LEU A 39 -11.83 3.74 -12.06
C LEU A 39 -12.53 5.04 -11.64
N GLU A 40 -13.73 5.30 -12.14
CA GLU A 40 -14.51 6.50 -11.83
C GLU A 40 -14.82 6.61 -10.33
N ASP A 41 -14.94 5.49 -9.65
CA ASP A 41 -15.19 5.43 -8.21
C ASP A 41 -13.98 5.86 -7.38
N ILE A 42 -12.81 6.09 -7.99
CA ILE A 42 -11.65 6.66 -7.31
C ILE A 42 -11.99 8.04 -6.72
N TYR A 43 -12.85 8.82 -7.40
CA TYR A 43 -13.30 10.12 -6.90
C TYR A 43 -14.19 10.02 -5.66
N ILE A 44 -14.74 8.84 -5.38
CA ILE A 44 -15.55 8.54 -4.20
C ILE A 44 -14.65 7.93 -3.13
N TYR A 45 -14.06 6.78 -3.42
CA TYR A 45 -13.39 5.96 -2.39
C TYR A 45 -11.98 6.43 -2.00
N TRP A 46 -11.27 7.18 -2.89
CA TRP A 46 -9.90 7.60 -2.57
C TRP A 46 -9.80 8.48 -1.31
N ASN A 47 -10.81 9.30 -1.05
CA ASN A 47 -10.87 10.14 0.16
C ASN A 47 -11.90 9.64 1.20
N GLU A 48 -12.59 8.53 0.91
CA GLU A 48 -13.61 8.00 1.82
C GLU A 48 -12.97 7.32 3.04
N PRO A 49 -13.47 7.60 4.26
CA PRO A 49 -13.07 6.86 5.45
C PRO A 49 -13.28 5.35 5.29
N ALA A 50 -12.34 4.55 5.83
CA ALA A 50 -12.39 3.09 5.73
C ALA A 50 -13.75 2.52 6.16
N LYS A 51 -14.31 3.03 7.25
CA LYS A 51 -15.60 2.59 7.82
C LYS A 51 -16.82 2.79 6.91
N LEU A 52 -16.72 3.67 5.92
CA LEU A 52 -17.79 3.94 4.96
C LEU A 52 -17.67 3.14 3.67
N ARG A 53 -16.51 2.51 3.44
CA ARG A 53 -16.28 1.70 2.25
C ARG A 53 -17.06 0.38 2.30
N PRO A 54 -17.58 -0.09 1.16
CA PRO A 54 -18.23 -1.41 1.06
C PRO A 54 -17.27 -2.52 1.52
N GLY A 55 -17.76 -3.41 2.38
CA GLY A 55 -16.96 -4.52 2.91
C GLY A 55 -16.15 -4.19 4.17
N PHE A 56 -16.19 -2.95 4.68
CA PHE A 56 -15.64 -2.65 6.00
C PHE A 56 -16.43 -3.39 7.07
N LYS A 57 -15.74 -4.04 7.98
CA LYS A 57 -16.36 -4.71 9.12
C LYS A 57 -15.37 -4.91 10.25
N VAL A 58 -15.91 -5.03 11.44
CA VAL A 58 -15.20 -5.43 12.65
C VAL A 58 -15.87 -6.68 13.20
N GLU A 59 -15.19 -7.80 13.15
CA GLU A 59 -15.67 -9.09 13.62
C GLU A 59 -14.60 -9.78 14.44
N ASP A 60 -14.94 -10.34 15.58
CA ASP A 60 -14.02 -11.08 16.47
C ASP A 60 -12.71 -10.34 16.75
N MET A 61 -12.77 -9.01 16.92
CA MET A 61 -11.62 -8.12 17.11
C MET A 61 -10.70 -7.99 15.87
N VAL A 62 -11.15 -8.43 14.70
CA VAL A 62 -10.46 -8.24 13.42
C VAL A 62 -11.12 -7.12 12.66
N VAL A 63 -10.34 -6.11 12.27
CA VAL A 63 -10.79 -5.02 11.39
C VAL A 63 -10.49 -5.40 9.95
N THR A 64 -11.55 -5.51 9.13
CA THR A 64 -11.43 -5.69 7.69
C THR A 64 -11.46 -4.33 7.01
N VAL A 65 -10.36 -3.99 6.33
CA VAL A 65 -10.19 -2.71 5.63
C VAL A 65 -10.28 -2.94 4.13
N PRO A 66 -11.32 -2.43 3.45
CA PRO A 66 -11.37 -2.40 2.00
C PRO A 66 -10.37 -1.37 1.48
N SER A 67 -9.37 -1.82 0.73
CA SER A 67 -8.29 -0.97 0.21
C SER A 67 -8.15 -1.06 -1.31
N ILE A 68 -7.72 0.03 -1.92
CA ILE A 68 -7.53 0.17 -3.35
C ILE A 68 -6.13 -0.34 -3.73
N PHE A 69 -6.07 -1.18 -4.78
CA PHE A 69 -4.83 -1.50 -5.46
C PHE A 69 -5.08 -1.40 -6.97
N TYR A 70 -4.80 -0.21 -7.52
CA TYR A 70 -5.07 0.09 -8.91
C TYR A 70 -3.80 0.28 -9.70
N LYS A 71 -3.82 -0.20 -10.95
CA LYS A 71 -2.89 0.18 -12.00
C LYS A 71 -3.68 0.79 -13.15
N ILE A 72 -3.30 1.98 -13.56
CA ILE A 72 -3.93 2.74 -14.64
C ILE A 72 -2.95 2.75 -15.81
N ASP A 73 -3.27 1.98 -16.86
CA ASP A 73 -2.50 1.92 -18.09
C ASP A 73 -3.04 2.94 -19.10
N GLY A 74 -2.13 3.70 -19.69
CA GLY A 74 -2.48 4.74 -20.65
C GLY A 74 -2.91 6.05 -20.02
N GLN A 75 -3.53 6.89 -20.84
CA GLN A 75 -4.00 8.22 -20.50
C GLN A 75 -5.33 8.51 -21.21
N TYR A 76 -6.07 9.49 -20.69
CA TYR A 76 -7.12 10.15 -21.46
C TYR A 76 -6.49 10.96 -22.60
N CYS A 77 -7.19 11.11 -23.73
CA CYS A 77 -6.78 12.01 -24.81
C CYS A 77 -6.62 13.44 -24.34
N SER A 78 -7.41 13.85 -23.36
CA SER A 78 -7.34 15.16 -22.72
C SER A 78 -6.28 15.21 -21.62
N ILE A 79 -5.23 16.02 -21.80
CA ILE A 79 -4.23 16.29 -20.76
C ILE A 79 -4.88 16.88 -19.49
N ALA A 80 -5.94 17.68 -19.65
CA ALA A 80 -6.65 18.27 -18.52
C ALA A 80 -7.33 17.23 -17.63
N GLU A 81 -7.87 16.15 -18.22
CA GLU A 81 -8.47 15.04 -17.47
C GLU A 81 -7.40 14.22 -16.75
N ASN A 82 -6.27 13.93 -17.40
CA ASN A 82 -5.12 13.30 -16.76
C ASN A 82 -4.60 14.13 -15.58
N GLN A 83 -4.49 15.45 -15.75
CA GLN A 83 -4.09 16.34 -14.68
C GLN A 83 -5.11 16.34 -13.53
N LYS A 84 -6.41 16.29 -13.84
CA LYS A 84 -7.49 16.32 -12.84
C LYS A 84 -7.41 15.10 -11.93
N ILE A 85 -7.34 13.90 -12.49
CA ILE A 85 -7.27 12.66 -11.69
C ILE A 85 -5.98 12.61 -10.87
N LEU A 86 -4.85 12.97 -11.48
CA LEU A 86 -3.55 12.97 -10.81
C LEU A 86 -3.52 13.97 -9.65
N LYS A 87 -3.96 15.22 -9.87
CA LYS A 87 -4.07 16.23 -8.81
C LYS A 87 -5.03 15.81 -7.70
N TYR A 88 -6.14 15.19 -8.04
CA TYR A 88 -7.06 14.66 -7.04
C TYR A 88 -6.38 13.64 -6.13
N CYS A 89 -5.69 12.66 -6.71
CA CYS A 89 -4.99 11.64 -5.95
C CYS A 89 -3.89 12.25 -5.07
N LEU A 90 -3.10 13.18 -5.61
CA LEU A 90 -1.96 13.78 -4.91
C LEU A 90 -2.36 14.75 -3.79
N ASN A 91 -3.45 15.49 -3.95
CA ASN A 91 -3.90 16.48 -2.97
C ASN A 91 -4.75 15.86 -1.84
N THR A 92 -5.06 14.58 -1.93
CA THR A 92 -5.79 13.88 -0.87
C THR A 92 -4.88 13.70 0.37
N PRO A 93 -5.36 13.95 1.58
CA PRO A 93 -4.57 13.78 2.79
C PRO A 93 -3.99 12.37 2.94
N ASN A 94 -2.86 12.26 3.66
CA ASN A 94 -2.14 11.01 3.92
C ASN A 94 -1.66 10.27 2.65
N THR A 95 -1.35 11.03 1.60
CA THR A 95 -0.83 10.50 0.34
C THR A 95 0.67 10.72 0.23
N LEU A 96 1.41 9.65 -0.06
CA LEU A 96 2.81 9.70 -0.48
C LEU A 96 2.89 9.54 -2.00
N PHE A 97 3.75 10.33 -2.60
CA PHE A 97 3.99 10.31 -4.04
C PHE A 97 5.41 9.84 -4.37
N PHE A 98 5.51 8.95 -5.35
CA PHE A 98 6.77 8.48 -5.91
C PHE A 98 6.78 8.70 -7.42
N ASN A 99 7.74 9.51 -7.89
CA ASN A 99 8.00 9.71 -9.30
C ASN A 99 9.02 8.67 -9.77
N GLY A 100 8.53 7.63 -10.47
CA GLY A 100 9.29 6.44 -10.83
C GLY A 100 9.01 5.24 -9.92
N GLY A 101 9.60 4.08 -10.28
CA GLY A 101 9.32 2.78 -9.65
C GLY A 101 10.03 2.51 -8.32
N ASN A 102 10.85 3.45 -7.82
CA ASN A 102 11.64 3.25 -6.61
C ASN A 102 10.94 3.84 -5.38
N ILE A 103 10.17 3.02 -4.67
CA ILE A 103 9.46 3.42 -3.45
C ILE A 103 10.28 3.27 -2.16
N SER A 104 11.36 2.51 -2.22
CA SER A 104 12.32 2.30 -1.13
C SER A 104 13.72 2.13 -1.70
N ARG A 105 14.73 2.20 -0.84
CA ARG A 105 16.10 1.87 -1.25
C ARG A 105 16.18 0.39 -1.61
N ASP A 106 16.91 0.07 -2.67
CA ASP A 106 17.29 -1.32 -2.89
C ASP A 106 18.35 -1.71 -1.85
N ILE A 107 18.06 -2.76 -1.12
CA ILE A 107 18.90 -3.25 -0.03
C ILE A 107 19.59 -4.51 -0.50
N SER A 108 20.92 -4.43 -0.63
CA SER A 108 21.74 -5.62 -0.80
C SER A 108 21.76 -6.41 0.50
N LEU A 109 21.55 -7.73 0.42
CA LEU A 109 21.68 -8.59 1.60
C LEU A 109 23.15 -8.64 2.02
N SER A 110 23.45 -7.98 3.14
CA SER A 110 24.76 -8.06 3.78
C SER A 110 24.92 -9.36 4.57
N ASN A 111 26.15 -9.70 4.95
CA ASN A 111 26.41 -10.87 5.79
C ASN A 111 25.64 -10.76 7.13
N ASP A 112 25.53 -9.58 7.71
CA ASP A 112 24.79 -9.37 8.96
C ASP A 112 23.29 -9.67 8.79
N MET A 113 22.72 -9.39 7.62
CA MET A 113 21.31 -9.72 7.34
C MET A 113 21.08 -11.23 7.22
N PHE A 114 22.09 -12.01 6.82
CA PHE A 114 21.96 -13.45 6.82
C PHE A 114 21.82 -14.04 8.23
N GLU A 115 22.22 -13.32 9.29
CA GLU A 115 21.96 -13.72 10.67
C GLU A 115 20.45 -13.86 10.95
N LEU A 116 19.60 -13.06 10.30
CA LEU A 116 18.15 -13.16 10.42
C LEU A 116 17.58 -14.50 9.92
N MET A 117 18.33 -15.26 9.11
CA MET A 117 17.91 -16.61 8.71
C MET A 117 17.82 -17.59 9.89
N PHE A 118 18.57 -17.33 10.97
CA PHE A 118 18.50 -18.12 12.20
C PHE A 118 17.23 -17.85 13.00
N CYS A 119 16.54 -16.75 12.73
CA CYS A 119 15.24 -16.42 13.32
C CYS A 119 14.08 -17.14 12.61
N GLN A 120 14.34 -17.87 11.50
CA GLN A 120 13.30 -18.55 10.75
C GLN A 120 12.84 -19.84 11.45
N LEU A 121 11.53 -19.97 11.64
CA LEU A 121 10.88 -21.12 12.24
C LEU A 121 10.64 -22.23 11.20
N SER A 122 10.30 -23.43 11.68
CA SER A 122 10.06 -24.60 10.83
C SER A 122 8.87 -24.44 9.88
N ASP A 123 7.91 -23.57 10.19
CA ASP A 123 6.75 -23.26 9.32
C ASP A 123 7.03 -22.17 8.28
N GLY A 124 8.28 -21.71 8.19
CA GLY A 124 8.73 -20.68 7.25
C GLY A 124 8.52 -19.23 7.72
N THR A 125 7.84 -19.01 8.84
CA THR A 125 7.72 -17.70 9.49
C THR A 125 9.00 -17.36 10.27
N PHE A 126 9.07 -16.18 10.87
CA PHE A 126 10.23 -15.74 11.64
C PHE A 126 9.82 -15.42 13.08
N ASP A 127 10.68 -15.77 14.01
CA ASP A 127 10.52 -15.41 15.42
C ASP A 127 10.71 -13.89 15.59
N VAL A 128 9.62 -13.22 15.95
CA VAL A 128 9.60 -11.74 16.09
C VAL A 128 10.53 -11.27 17.20
N GLU A 129 10.59 -12.00 18.32
CA GLU A 129 11.42 -11.61 19.45
C GLU A 129 12.92 -11.81 19.14
N GLU A 130 13.28 -12.85 18.38
CA GLU A 130 14.65 -13.04 17.92
C GLU A 130 15.06 -12.01 16.87
N ILE A 131 14.15 -11.60 15.95
CA ILE A 131 14.40 -10.49 15.03
C ILE A 131 14.72 -9.21 15.80
N LYS A 132 13.94 -8.88 16.83
CA LYS A 132 14.13 -7.66 17.65
C LYS A 132 15.47 -7.62 18.37
N LYS A 133 16.07 -8.79 18.68
CA LYS A 133 17.39 -8.90 19.31
C LYS A 133 18.56 -8.81 18.33
N SER A 134 18.30 -8.91 17.02
CA SER A 134 19.36 -8.89 16.02
C SER A 134 20.04 -7.53 15.90
N ARG A 135 21.34 -7.54 15.53
CA ARG A 135 22.11 -6.30 15.32
C ARG A 135 21.60 -5.42 14.19
N VAL A 136 20.91 -6.03 13.22
CA VAL A 136 20.37 -5.33 12.05
C VAL A 136 18.96 -4.77 12.27
N TYR A 137 18.41 -4.91 13.49
CA TYR A 137 17.08 -4.43 13.81
C TYR A 137 17.05 -2.89 13.91
N THR A 138 16.30 -2.26 13.03
CA THR A 138 16.24 -0.79 12.90
C THR A 138 14.94 -0.17 13.41
N LEU A 139 13.91 -1.00 13.65
CA LEU A 139 12.58 -0.52 14.03
C LEU A 139 12.44 -0.17 15.53
N GLY A 140 13.44 -0.48 16.36
CA GLY A 140 13.40 -0.26 17.82
C GLY A 140 13.20 1.19 18.26
N LYS A 141 13.35 2.17 17.36
CA LYS A 141 13.07 3.59 17.61
C LYS A 141 11.58 3.95 17.57
N TYR A 142 10.72 3.04 17.11
CA TYR A 142 9.27 3.24 17.04
C TYR A 142 8.57 2.55 18.21
N ASN A 143 7.27 2.86 18.41
CA ASN A 143 6.49 2.19 19.45
C ASN A 143 6.37 0.68 19.19
N GLU A 144 6.18 -0.09 20.26
CA GLU A 144 6.17 -1.55 20.21
C GLU A 144 5.01 -2.07 19.35
N GLU A 145 3.85 -1.44 19.42
CA GLU A 145 2.67 -1.82 18.67
C GLU A 145 2.91 -1.74 17.16
N LEU A 146 3.60 -0.70 16.69
CA LEU A 146 3.96 -0.57 15.28
C LEU A 146 4.99 -1.61 14.85
N GLN A 147 5.99 -1.88 15.70
CA GLN A 147 6.98 -2.93 15.46
C GLN A 147 6.28 -4.30 15.30
N ASP A 148 5.39 -4.62 16.24
CA ASP A 148 4.60 -5.85 16.23
C ASP A 148 3.69 -5.93 14.99
N LEU A 149 3.03 -4.83 14.62
CA LEU A 149 2.22 -4.78 13.41
C LEU A 149 3.03 -5.15 12.18
N LEU A 150 4.17 -4.47 11.97
CA LEU A 150 5.00 -4.69 10.78
C LEU A 150 5.53 -6.13 10.73
N LEU A 151 6.05 -6.67 11.82
CA LEU A 151 6.62 -8.01 11.83
C LEU A 151 5.56 -9.12 11.79
N ASN A 152 4.43 -8.97 12.48
CA ASN A 152 3.34 -9.93 12.41
C ASN A 152 2.66 -9.93 11.03
N LYS A 153 2.49 -8.77 10.41
CA LYS A 153 2.00 -8.66 9.03
C LYS A 153 2.97 -9.26 8.02
N PHE A 154 4.28 -9.13 8.23
CA PHE A 154 5.28 -9.81 7.43
C PHE A 154 5.11 -11.33 7.52
N ASN A 155 5.05 -11.90 8.73
CA ASN A 155 4.85 -13.33 8.93
C ASN A 155 3.53 -13.83 8.30
N GLN A 156 2.44 -13.10 8.50
CA GLN A 156 1.17 -13.41 7.85
C GLN A 156 1.29 -13.40 6.33
N PHE A 157 1.93 -12.37 5.76
CA PHE A 157 2.05 -12.19 4.31
C PHE A 157 2.84 -13.32 3.65
N ILE A 158 4.00 -13.70 4.21
CA ILE A 158 4.79 -14.80 3.66
C ILE A 158 4.10 -16.16 3.82
N LYS A 159 3.39 -16.39 4.92
CA LYS A 159 2.69 -17.63 5.21
C LYS A 159 1.46 -17.83 4.33
N GLU A 160 0.63 -16.79 4.18
CA GLU A 160 -0.61 -16.88 3.43
C GLU A 160 -0.43 -16.73 1.92
N ASN A 161 0.51 -15.90 1.50
CA ASN A 161 0.83 -15.60 0.10
C ASN A 161 -0.40 -15.53 -0.83
N LYS A 162 -1.37 -14.72 -0.46
CA LYS A 162 -2.65 -14.61 -1.19
C LYS A 162 -2.54 -13.76 -2.45
N ILE A 163 -1.54 -12.87 -2.55
CA ILE A 163 -1.46 -11.81 -3.57
C ILE A 163 -0.50 -12.19 -4.69
N LEU A 164 0.69 -12.71 -4.35
CA LEU A 164 1.75 -12.97 -5.33
C LEU A 164 1.55 -14.31 -6.07
N LYS A 165 1.99 -14.38 -7.32
CA LYS A 165 2.05 -15.60 -8.13
C LYS A 165 3.21 -16.52 -7.74
N MET A 166 4.30 -15.94 -7.20
CA MET A 166 5.46 -16.69 -6.72
C MET A 166 5.29 -17.15 -5.27
N SER A 167 5.96 -18.23 -4.90
CA SER A 167 6.04 -18.70 -3.51
C SER A 167 7.24 -18.09 -2.79
N PHE A 168 7.13 -17.90 -1.48
CA PHE A 168 8.24 -17.44 -0.66
C PHE A 168 9.21 -18.59 -0.38
N ASP A 169 10.44 -18.43 -0.82
CA ASP A 169 11.59 -19.19 -0.33
C ASP A 169 12.32 -18.41 0.78
N LYS A 170 13.36 -19.01 1.34
CA LYS A 170 14.15 -18.38 2.41
C LYS A 170 14.78 -17.05 1.99
N LYS A 171 15.30 -16.97 0.76
CA LYS A 171 15.96 -15.77 0.24
C LYS A 171 14.98 -14.63 -0.01
N LEU A 172 13.82 -14.95 -0.58
CA LEU A 172 12.76 -14.00 -0.84
C LEU A 172 12.18 -13.42 0.46
N SER A 173 11.93 -14.31 1.44
CA SER A 173 11.45 -13.90 2.76
C SER A 173 12.45 -12.99 3.47
N LEU A 174 13.74 -13.34 3.45
CA LEU A 174 14.81 -12.54 4.03
C LEU A 174 14.92 -11.16 3.35
N LYS A 175 14.84 -11.13 2.03
CA LYS A 175 14.89 -9.85 1.28
C LYS A 175 13.71 -8.95 1.62
N LEU A 176 12.50 -9.50 1.73
CA LEU A 176 11.33 -8.73 2.15
C LEU A 176 11.49 -8.21 3.59
N LEU A 177 11.96 -9.07 4.51
CA LEU A 177 12.24 -8.65 5.89
C LEU A 177 13.25 -7.49 5.92
N ALA A 178 14.34 -7.58 5.14
CA ALA A 178 15.31 -6.51 5.04
C ALA A 178 14.68 -5.21 4.52
N LEU A 179 13.84 -5.27 3.49
CA LEU A 179 13.12 -4.10 2.98
C LEU A 179 12.20 -3.47 4.04
N ILE A 180 11.55 -4.28 4.88
CA ILE A 180 10.69 -3.81 5.97
C ILE A 180 11.53 -3.16 7.08
N LEU A 181 12.64 -3.77 7.47
CA LEU A 181 13.53 -3.20 8.50
C LEU A 181 14.11 -1.85 8.10
N TYR A 182 14.35 -1.64 6.80
CA TYR A 182 14.88 -0.38 6.25
C TYR A 182 13.84 0.41 5.46
N LEU A 183 12.57 0.24 5.80
CA LEU A 183 11.47 0.95 5.14
C LEU A 183 11.63 2.47 5.27
N ASN A 184 11.23 3.18 4.21
CA ASN A 184 11.26 4.64 4.20
C ASN A 184 10.47 5.22 5.38
N GLU A 185 11.08 6.16 6.10
CA GLU A 185 10.47 6.79 7.29
C GLU A 185 9.12 7.45 6.99
N SER A 186 8.93 7.98 5.78
CA SER A 186 7.63 8.55 5.37
C SER A 186 6.55 7.49 5.29
N ILE A 187 6.88 6.28 4.80
CA ILE A 187 5.95 5.13 4.77
C ILE A 187 5.64 4.67 6.19
N ILE A 188 6.66 4.54 7.04
CA ILE A 188 6.46 4.16 8.44
C ILE A 188 5.55 5.16 9.14
N ARG A 189 5.76 6.47 8.92
CA ARG A 189 4.94 7.53 9.52
C ARG A 189 3.47 7.46 9.11
N ILE A 190 3.15 7.19 7.84
CA ILE A 190 1.75 7.07 7.44
C ILE A 190 1.10 5.80 7.99
N ILE A 191 1.87 4.72 8.17
CA ILE A 191 1.38 3.50 8.84
C ILE A 191 1.14 3.78 10.32
N ASP A 192 2.07 4.43 11.00
CA ASP A 192 1.95 4.76 12.42
C ASP A 192 0.74 5.66 12.72
N ASN A 193 0.38 6.55 11.81
CA ASN A 193 -0.79 7.41 11.93
C ASN A 193 -2.10 6.75 11.49
N PHE A 194 -2.07 5.54 10.94
CA PHE A 194 -3.27 4.86 10.45
C PHE A 194 -4.07 4.26 11.61
N ASP A 195 -5.33 4.64 11.74
CA ASP A 195 -6.27 4.16 12.76
C ASP A 195 -7.19 3.03 12.27
N PHE A 196 -7.03 2.60 11.01
CA PHE A 196 -7.81 1.55 10.34
C PHE A 196 -9.32 1.81 10.18
N VAL A 197 -9.82 2.93 10.65
CA VAL A 197 -11.25 3.29 10.65
C VAL A 197 -11.54 4.48 9.76
N PHE A 198 -10.69 5.51 9.82
CA PHE A 198 -10.94 6.78 9.15
C PHE A 198 -10.05 6.93 7.91
N SER A 199 -8.94 7.63 8.06
CA SER A 199 -8.15 8.04 6.92
C SER A 199 -7.14 6.96 6.52
N ILE A 200 -7.40 6.28 5.41
CA ILE A 200 -6.49 5.28 4.86
C ILE A 200 -5.24 5.98 4.31
N PRO A 201 -4.02 5.51 4.65
CA PRO A 201 -2.79 6.00 4.02
C PRO A 201 -2.73 5.56 2.56
N LYS A 202 -2.13 6.41 1.72
CA LYS A 202 -2.16 6.27 0.27
C LYS A 202 -0.77 6.36 -0.33
N ILE A 203 -0.54 5.59 -1.37
CA ILE A 203 0.67 5.65 -2.20
C ILE A 203 0.26 5.85 -3.65
N VAL A 204 0.79 6.90 -4.25
CA VAL A 204 0.67 7.19 -5.68
C VAL A 204 2.04 7.03 -6.32
N ILE A 205 2.10 6.25 -7.39
CA ILE A 205 3.30 6.04 -8.19
C ILE A 205 3.00 6.51 -9.60
N TYR A 206 3.91 7.30 -10.19
CA TYR A 206 3.83 7.67 -11.59
C TYR A 206 5.07 7.13 -12.32
N LEU A 207 4.85 6.31 -13.34
CA LEU A 207 5.90 5.72 -14.18
C LEU A 207 6.09 6.59 -15.42
N ASN A 208 7.26 7.24 -15.54
CA ASN A 208 7.57 8.07 -16.70
C ASN A 208 8.06 7.18 -17.86
N GLY A 209 7.52 7.38 -19.05
CA GLY A 209 8.00 6.69 -20.24
C GLY A 209 8.06 5.17 -20.07
N GLU A 210 9.28 4.63 -20.08
CA GLU A 210 9.52 3.19 -19.93
C GLU A 210 9.91 2.78 -18.49
N ASP A 211 9.70 3.65 -17.51
CA ASP A 211 9.97 3.30 -16.12
C ASP A 211 9.20 2.02 -15.73
N THR A 212 9.86 1.19 -14.93
CA THR A 212 9.28 -0.04 -14.41
C THR A 212 9.44 -0.11 -12.90
N ILE A 213 8.64 -0.93 -12.26
CA ILE A 213 8.82 -1.28 -10.84
C ILE A 213 9.52 -2.63 -10.80
N ASN A 214 10.66 -2.70 -10.11
CA ASN A 214 11.36 -3.97 -9.98
C ASN A 214 10.58 -4.95 -9.07
N GLU A 215 10.89 -6.23 -9.20
CA GLU A 215 10.21 -7.31 -8.47
C GLU A 215 10.11 -7.06 -6.96
N TRP A 216 11.21 -6.60 -6.34
CA TRP A 216 11.28 -6.36 -4.90
C TRP A 216 10.36 -5.25 -4.45
N MET A 217 10.25 -4.19 -5.25
CA MET A 217 9.33 -3.08 -4.98
C MET A 217 7.88 -3.50 -5.20
N VAL A 218 7.59 -4.38 -6.17
CA VAL A 218 6.24 -4.97 -6.33
C VAL A 218 5.86 -5.79 -5.10
N ILE A 219 6.76 -6.63 -4.61
CA ILE A 219 6.52 -7.44 -3.40
C ILE A 219 6.28 -6.52 -2.19
N LEU A 220 7.07 -5.46 -2.04
CA LEU A 220 6.88 -4.47 -0.99
C LEU A 220 5.53 -3.76 -1.10
N LEU A 221 5.09 -3.37 -2.30
CA LEU A 221 3.75 -2.79 -2.52
C LEU A 221 2.65 -3.76 -2.11
N CYS A 222 2.77 -5.04 -2.48
CA CYS A 222 1.80 -6.06 -2.07
C CYS A 222 1.75 -6.24 -0.55
N TYR A 223 2.90 -6.18 0.12
CA TYR A 223 2.97 -6.20 1.57
C TYR A 223 2.30 -4.96 2.20
N LEU A 224 2.56 -3.75 1.67
CA LEU A 224 1.95 -2.51 2.14
C LEU A 224 0.44 -2.51 1.92
N HIS A 225 -0.03 -3.00 0.77
CA HIS A 225 -1.45 -3.21 0.53
C HIS A 225 -2.07 -4.21 1.53
N ASN A 226 -1.36 -5.27 1.89
CA ASN A 226 -1.81 -6.24 2.90
C ASN A 226 -1.93 -5.63 4.32
N ILE A 227 -1.25 -4.52 4.59
CA ILE A 227 -1.48 -3.71 5.83
C ILE A 227 -2.79 -2.93 5.73
N GLY A 228 -3.26 -2.58 4.53
CA GLY A 228 -4.47 -1.78 4.29
C GLY A 228 -4.21 -0.44 3.63
N ILE A 229 -3.04 -0.25 3.00
CA ILE A 229 -2.68 0.98 2.29
C ILE A 229 -3.32 0.97 0.90
N ASP A 230 -3.92 2.10 0.51
CA ASP A 230 -4.38 2.33 -0.86
C ASP A 230 -3.19 2.60 -1.78
N ILE A 231 -3.18 1.95 -2.94
CA ILE A 231 -2.10 2.09 -3.92
C ILE A 231 -2.67 2.35 -5.31
N VAL A 232 -2.17 3.40 -5.97
CA VAL A 232 -2.48 3.69 -7.37
C VAL A 232 -1.18 3.87 -8.14
N ILE A 233 -1.04 3.13 -9.24
CA ILE A 233 0.11 3.18 -10.16
C ILE A 233 -0.37 3.75 -11.49
N PHE A 234 0.07 4.95 -11.83
CA PHE A 234 -0.10 5.53 -13.17
C PHE A 234 1.01 5.03 -14.08
N ASN A 235 0.65 4.37 -15.16
CA ASN A 235 1.55 3.78 -16.15
C ASN A 235 1.14 4.24 -17.57
N PRO A 236 1.45 5.48 -17.96
CA PRO A 236 0.98 6.06 -19.22
C PRO A 236 1.38 5.27 -20.46
N SER A 237 2.55 4.63 -20.45
CA SER A 237 3.04 3.81 -21.55
C SER A 237 2.40 2.43 -21.64
N GLY A 238 1.79 1.94 -20.56
CA GLY A 238 1.31 0.56 -20.47
C GLY A 238 2.43 -0.49 -20.49
N SER A 239 3.71 -0.08 -20.50
CA SER A 239 4.88 -0.96 -20.66
C SER A 239 5.12 -1.88 -19.47
N PHE A 240 4.80 -1.42 -18.27
CA PHE A 240 5.00 -2.20 -17.04
C PHE A 240 3.89 -3.24 -16.84
N ASN A 241 4.24 -4.53 -16.94
CA ASN A 241 3.31 -5.63 -16.72
C ASN A 241 3.38 -6.18 -15.30
N ILE A 242 2.50 -5.69 -14.43
CA ILE A 242 2.42 -6.12 -13.02
C ILE A 242 1.84 -7.54 -12.86
N ASN A 243 1.05 -8.03 -13.83
CA ASN A 243 0.48 -9.38 -13.81
C ASN A 243 1.54 -10.48 -13.87
N LYS A 244 2.78 -10.14 -14.19
CA LYS A 244 3.91 -11.07 -14.04
C LYS A 244 4.10 -11.52 -12.59
N TYR A 245 3.75 -10.68 -11.62
CA TYR A 245 4.04 -10.87 -10.20
C TYR A 245 2.78 -11.10 -9.36
N ILE A 246 1.67 -10.44 -9.68
CA ILE A 246 0.44 -10.40 -8.89
C ILE A 246 -0.65 -11.26 -9.56
N LYS A 247 -1.46 -11.94 -8.75
CA LYS A 247 -2.66 -12.66 -9.20
C LYS A 247 -3.70 -11.66 -9.70
N GLU A 248 -4.39 -12.00 -10.78
CA GLU A 248 -5.30 -11.08 -11.50
C GLU A 248 -6.45 -10.56 -10.63
N ASP A 249 -6.94 -11.39 -9.71
CA ASP A 249 -8.01 -11.06 -8.75
C ASP A 249 -7.54 -10.23 -7.54
N LYS A 250 -6.29 -9.80 -7.51
CA LYS A 250 -5.68 -9.06 -6.38
C LYS A 250 -5.26 -7.63 -6.72
N ILE A 251 -5.51 -7.20 -7.93
CA ILE A 251 -5.25 -5.84 -8.41
C ILE A 251 -6.28 -5.50 -9.48
N VAL A 252 -6.76 -4.26 -9.48
CA VAL A 252 -7.62 -3.74 -10.54
C VAL A 252 -6.75 -3.01 -11.57
N ILE A 253 -6.83 -3.44 -12.84
CA ILE A 253 -6.10 -2.81 -13.94
C ILE A 253 -7.11 -2.10 -14.84
N ASN A 254 -7.01 -0.77 -14.87
CA ASN A 254 -7.81 0.08 -15.73
C ASN A 254 -6.98 0.50 -16.95
N ARG A 255 -7.57 0.42 -18.14
CA ARG A 255 -6.92 0.83 -19.37
C ARG A 255 -7.65 2.04 -19.93
N LEU A 256 -6.91 3.13 -20.09
CA LEU A 256 -7.40 4.38 -20.66
C LEU A 256 -7.27 4.40 -22.19
N GLU A 257 -7.62 5.53 -22.78
CA GLU A 257 -7.83 5.70 -24.23
C GLU A 257 -6.55 5.55 -25.05
N GLU A 258 -5.43 6.09 -24.58
CA GLU A 258 -4.16 6.15 -25.32
C GLU A 258 -2.99 5.66 -24.49
N MET A 259 -2.05 4.92 -25.11
CA MET A 259 -0.75 4.62 -24.55
C MET A 259 0.27 5.67 -25.00
N ARG A 260 0.97 6.32 -24.04
CA ARG A 260 1.97 7.35 -24.32
C ARG A 260 3.31 7.04 -23.66
N TYR A 261 4.31 6.79 -24.48
CA TYR A 261 5.66 6.41 -24.04
C TYR A 261 6.52 7.60 -23.63
N ASP A 262 6.24 8.78 -24.12
CA ASP A 262 7.00 10.02 -23.88
C ASP A 262 6.40 10.90 -22.78
N CYS A 263 5.38 10.43 -22.07
CA CYS A 263 4.66 11.22 -21.10
C CYS A 263 5.39 11.29 -19.76
N LYS A 264 5.73 12.50 -19.34
CA LYS A 264 6.37 12.78 -18.07
C LYS A 264 5.41 13.39 -17.06
N PHE A 265 5.60 13.06 -15.80
CA PHE A 265 4.82 13.62 -14.69
C PHE A 265 4.77 15.15 -14.71
N ASP A 266 5.94 15.81 -14.91
CA ASP A 266 6.04 17.26 -14.88
C ASP A 266 5.23 17.93 -16.00
N GLU A 267 5.08 17.29 -17.14
CA GLU A 267 4.29 17.79 -18.27
C GLU A 267 2.78 17.78 -17.96
N ILE A 268 2.33 16.73 -17.29
CA ILE A 268 0.92 16.62 -16.88
C ILE A 268 0.61 17.57 -15.73
N ILE A 269 1.40 17.54 -14.65
CA ILE A 269 1.07 18.29 -13.44
C ILE A 269 1.13 19.80 -13.64
N ASN A 270 2.01 20.29 -14.53
CA ASN A 270 2.21 21.69 -14.83
C ASN A 270 1.40 22.18 -16.04
N TYR A 271 0.58 21.33 -16.66
CA TYR A 271 -0.24 21.70 -17.80
C TYR A 271 -1.13 22.91 -17.48
N LYS A 272 -1.01 23.94 -18.30
CA LYS A 272 -1.85 25.15 -18.24
C LYS A 272 -2.80 25.15 -19.44
N GLN A 273 -4.09 25.01 -19.14
CA GLN A 273 -5.12 25.11 -20.19
C GLN A 273 -5.08 26.49 -20.83
N SER A 274 -4.94 26.57 -22.16
CA SER A 274 -4.94 27.83 -22.86
C SER A 274 -6.30 28.54 -22.70
N PHE A 275 -6.29 29.89 -22.76
CA PHE A 275 -7.53 30.67 -22.62
C PHE A 275 -8.56 30.29 -23.69
N PHE A 276 -8.12 29.97 -24.91
CA PHE A 276 -8.99 29.58 -26.03
C PHE A 276 -9.65 28.21 -25.83
N SER A 277 -8.97 27.24 -25.25
CA SER A 277 -9.58 25.93 -24.99
C SER A 277 -10.64 25.96 -23.87
N ARG A 278 -10.60 26.96 -22.98
CA ARG A 278 -11.64 27.20 -21.96
C ARG A 278 -12.95 27.73 -22.54
N ILE A 279 -12.87 28.39 -23.67
CA ILE A 279 -14.06 28.99 -24.32
C ILE A 279 -14.77 27.94 -25.21
N MET A 280 -14.03 27.04 -25.81
CA MET A 280 -14.58 26.00 -26.72
C MET A 280 -15.22 24.82 -26.01
N ASN A 281 -14.96 24.60 -24.73
CA ASN A 281 -15.49 23.49 -23.92
C ASN A 281 -16.61 23.91 -22.95
N LYS A 282 -17.22 25.07 -23.19
CA LYS A 282 -18.48 25.52 -22.59
C LYS A 282 -19.60 25.42 -23.63
#